data_5cd567145b6f60c08b53f1548a1dd348
#
_entry.id   5cd567145b6f60c08b53f1548a1dd348
#
_cell.length_a   1.000
_cell.length_b   1.000
_cell.length_c   1.000
_cell.angle_alpha   90.00
_cell.angle_beta   90.00
_cell.angle_gamma   90.00
#
_symmetry.space_group_name_H-M   'P 1'
#
loop_
_entity.id
_entity.type
_entity.pdbx_description
1 polymer ?
#
loop_
_entity_poly.entity_id
_entity_poly.type
_entity_poly.pdbx_seq_one_letter_code
_entity_poly.pdbx_strand_id
1 'polypeptide(L)'
;CQAATSAPLWMVALPVAALAAQLLLAGPATDAARAAAVSSAGSLIADIEAYQAANNVYPASLAAVYADYPLGVVGIGMYQYSLAGDSYNLSFELPRFLLDDPGSRELVVFNPRDEHVMISHSSWILLFSPPELLENQGWYANQDAGAEHWRSFLFD
;
A
#
# COMPACT_ATOMS: atom_id res chain seq x y z
N CYS A 1 -33.59 -41.69 -28.36
CA CYS A 1 -33.81 -40.59 -27.42
C CYS A 1 -32.49 -40.26 -26.75
N GLN A 2 -31.79 -39.23 -27.22
CA GLN A 2 -30.67 -38.67 -26.48
C GLN A 2 -31.27 -37.86 -25.31
N ALA A 3 -30.99 -38.30 -24.10
CA ALA A 3 -31.25 -37.49 -22.94
C ALA A 3 -30.35 -36.25 -23.06
N ALA A 4 -30.93 -35.08 -23.23
CA ALA A 4 -30.23 -33.82 -23.14
C ALA A 4 -29.65 -33.74 -21.71
N THR A 5 -28.38 -34.03 -21.54
CA THR A 5 -27.66 -33.75 -20.32
C THR A 5 -27.49 -32.22 -20.26
N SER A 6 -28.49 -31.57 -19.66
CA SER A 6 -28.29 -30.17 -19.25
C SER A 6 -27.11 -30.15 -18.31
N ALA A 7 -26.01 -29.50 -18.72
CA ALA A 7 -24.92 -29.20 -17.80
C ALA A 7 -25.54 -28.60 -16.54
N PRO A 8 -25.24 -29.12 -15.36
CA PRO A 8 -25.93 -28.68 -14.16
C PRO A 8 -25.67 -27.17 -13.99
N LEU A 9 -26.76 -26.43 -13.84
CA LEU A 9 -26.75 -24.94 -13.75
C LEU A 9 -25.73 -24.39 -12.74
N TRP A 10 -25.43 -25.16 -11.72
CA TRP A 10 -24.43 -24.80 -10.73
C TRP A 10 -22.99 -24.72 -11.29
N MET A 11 -22.65 -25.42 -12.38
CA MET A 11 -21.33 -25.33 -13.02
C MET A 11 -21.07 -23.94 -13.61
N VAL A 12 -22.11 -23.21 -13.97
CA VAL A 12 -22.01 -21.84 -14.46
C VAL A 12 -22.32 -20.86 -13.33
N ALA A 13 -23.28 -21.16 -12.48
CA ALA A 13 -23.71 -20.27 -11.42
C ALA A 13 -22.62 -20.04 -10.35
N LEU A 14 -21.84 -21.07 -9.99
CA LEU A 14 -20.79 -20.93 -8.99
C LEU A 14 -19.63 -19.99 -9.43
N PRO A 15 -19.04 -20.16 -10.62
CA PRO A 15 -18.01 -19.23 -11.10
C PRO A 15 -18.53 -17.79 -11.24
N VAL A 16 -19.74 -17.61 -11.73
CA VAL A 16 -20.36 -16.28 -11.87
C VAL A 16 -20.61 -15.65 -10.50
N ALA A 17 -21.13 -16.40 -9.54
CA ALA A 17 -21.34 -15.92 -8.18
C ALA A 17 -20.00 -15.58 -7.47
N ALA A 18 -18.97 -16.41 -7.65
CA ALA A 18 -17.64 -16.13 -7.11
C ALA A 18 -17.03 -14.86 -7.70
N LEU A 19 -17.15 -14.68 -9.02
CA LEU A 19 -16.70 -13.47 -9.70
C LEU A 19 -17.46 -12.24 -9.22
N ALA A 20 -18.77 -12.32 -9.12
CA ALA A 20 -19.60 -11.24 -8.60
C ALA A 20 -19.25 -10.89 -7.15
N ALA A 21 -19.05 -11.90 -6.29
CA ALA A 21 -18.62 -11.69 -4.92
C ALA A 21 -17.22 -11.02 -4.85
N GLN A 22 -16.29 -11.46 -5.70
CA GLN A 22 -14.97 -10.84 -5.79
C GLN A 22 -15.06 -9.37 -6.21
N LEU A 23 -15.84 -9.05 -7.23
CA LEU A 23 -16.03 -7.68 -7.69
C LEU A 23 -16.67 -6.78 -6.61
N LEU A 24 -17.65 -7.30 -5.88
CA LEU A 24 -18.35 -6.55 -4.85
C LEU A 24 -17.53 -6.36 -3.56
N LEU A 25 -16.66 -7.33 -3.24
CA LEU A 25 -15.93 -7.35 -1.98
C LEU A 25 -14.49 -6.82 -2.09
N ALA A 26 -13.92 -6.75 -3.29
CA ALA A 26 -12.53 -6.33 -3.48
C ALA A 26 -12.26 -4.92 -2.94
N GLY A 27 -13.09 -3.94 -3.27
CA GLY A 27 -12.95 -2.57 -2.77
C GLY A 27 -13.01 -2.50 -1.24
N PRO A 28 -14.11 -2.93 -0.60
CA PRO A 28 -14.21 -2.95 0.86
C PRO A 28 -13.11 -3.73 1.56
N ALA A 29 -12.64 -4.84 0.98
CA ALA A 29 -11.54 -5.63 1.54
C ALA A 29 -10.21 -4.86 1.47
N THR A 30 -9.92 -4.17 0.36
CA THR A 30 -8.74 -3.33 0.21
C THR A 30 -8.76 -2.17 1.20
N ASP A 31 -9.90 -1.50 1.35
CA ASP A 31 -10.06 -0.39 2.30
C ASP A 31 -9.88 -0.86 3.76
N ALA A 32 -10.44 -2.01 4.10
CA ALA A 32 -10.26 -2.61 5.43
C ALA A 32 -8.79 -3.01 5.68
N ALA A 33 -8.11 -3.57 4.69
CA ALA A 33 -6.70 -3.93 4.79
C ALA A 33 -5.82 -2.68 4.94
N ARG A 34 -6.10 -1.62 4.18
CA ARG A 34 -5.43 -0.32 4.32
C ARG A 34 -5.60 0.26 5.71
N ALA A 35 -6.83 0.34 6.21
CA ALA A 35 -7.14 0.86 7.54
C ALA A 35 -6.45 0.05 8.65
N ALA A 36 -6.43 -1.28 8.54
CA ALA A 36 -5.74 -2.15 9.49
C ALA A 36 -4.22 -1.92 9.47
N ALA A 37 -3.61 -1.75 8.29
CA ALA A 37 -2.18 -1.47 8.18
C ALA A 37 -1.82 -0.11 8.76
N VAL A 38 -2.57 0.93 8.40
CA VAL A 38 -2.37 2.29 8.96
C VAL A 38 -2.48 2.26 10.49
N SER A 39 -3.48 1.58 11.03
CA SER A 39 -3.64 1.43 12.48
C SER A 39 -2.47 0.67 13.12
N SER A 40 -2.00 -0.40 12.49
CA SER A 40 -0.87 -1.21 12.98
C SER A 40 0.47 -0.45 12.92
N ALA A 41 0.62 0.49 12.00
CA ALA A 41 1.80 1.33 11.90
C ALA A 41 1.95 2.33 13.05
N GLY A 42 0.86 2.60 13.81
CA GLY A 42 0.86 3.61 14.87
C GLY A 42 1.91 3.36 15.95
N SER A 43 2.11 2.11 16.38
CA SER A 43 3.14 1.75 17.36
C SER A 43 4.55 2.00 16.80
N LEU A 44 4.77 1.65 15.54
CA LEU A 44 6.04 1.87 14.85
C LEU A 44 6.37 3.35 14.72
N ILE A 45 5.39 4.15 14.33
CA ILE A 45 5.54 5.62 14.25
C ILE A 45 5.91 6.17 15.62
N ALA A 46 5.23 5.73 16.69
CA ALA A 46 5.53 6.16 18.04
C ALA A 46 6.97 5.81 18.47
N ASP A 47 7.46 4.63 18.12
CA ASP A 47 8.82 4.20 18.42
C ASP A 47 9.87 5.01 17.63
N ILE A 48 9.59 5.34 16.35
CA ILE A 48 10.45 6.19 15.53
C ILE A 48 10.52 7.60 16.12
N GLU A 49 9.39 8.18 16.51
CA GLU A 49 9.34 9.51 17.12
C GLU A 49 10.02 9.53 18.49
N ALA A 50 9.88 8.49 19.30
CA ALA A 50 10.60 8.36 20.57
C ALA A 50 12.11 8.28 20.36
N TYR A 51 12.58 7.57 19.35
CA TYR A 51 13.99 7.52 18.99
C TYR A 51 14.52 8.91 18.60
N GLN A 52 13.77 9.63 17.75
CA GLN A 52 14.11 10.99 17.33
C GLN A 52 14.18 11.93 18.52
N ALA A 53 13.21 11.86 19.44
CA ALA A 53 13.21 12.70 20.64
C ALA A 53 14.40 12.44 21.58
N ALA A 54 14.87 11.19 21.65
CA ALA A 54 16.01 10.79 22.46
C ALA A 54 17.37 11.15 21.84
N ASN A 55 17.47 11.08 20.50
CA ASN A 55 18.74 11.20 19.78
C ASN A 55 18.87 12.48 18.96
N ASN A 56 17.81 13.29 18.84
CA ASN A 56 17.68 14.46 17.97
C ASN A 56 17.90 14.19 16.46
N VAL A 57 17.83 12.92 16.07
CA VAL A 57 17.92 12.45 14.68
C VAL A 57 16.99 11.27 14.48
N TYR A 58 16.44 11.14 13.30
CA TYR A 58 15.66 9.94 12.94
C TYR A 58 16.55 8.71 12.78
N PRO A 59 16.06 7.52 13.06
CA PRO A 59 16.83 6.29 12.91
C PRO A 59 17.25 6.07 11.45
N ALA A 60 18.47 5.59 11.23
CA ALA A 60 18.95 5.30 9.87
C ALA A 60 18.21 4.13 9.22
N SER A 61 17.60 3.25 10.02
CA SER A 61 16.77 2.13 9.57
C SER A 61 15.85 1.67 10.69
N LEU A 62 14.81 0.90 10.37
CA LEU A 62 13.90 0.30 11.35
C LEU A 62 14.61 -0.64 12.33
N ALA A 63 15.71 -1.26 11.92
CA ALA A 63 16.51 -2.12 12.79
C ALA A 63 17.11 -1.38 14.00
N ALA A 64 17.25 -0.07 13.94
CA ALA A 64 17.71 0.75 15.06
C ALA A 64 16.61 0.97 16.13
N VAL A 65 15.36 0.82 15.75
CA VAL A 65 14.19 1.05 16.61
C VAL A 65 13.62 -0.27 17.12
N TYR A 66 13.65 -1.33 16.29
CA TYR A 66 13.01 -2.60 16.60
C TYR A 66 13.75 -3.79 15.98
N ALA A 67 14.12 -4.77 16.81
CA ALA A 67 14.85 -5.95 16.35
C ALA A 67 13.93 -6.98 15.65
N ASP A 68 12.65 -7.04 16.05
CA ASP A 68 11.68 -8.01 15.52
C ASP A 68 10.36 -7.29 15.18
N TYR A 69 10.19 -6.96 13.91
CA TYR A 69 8.95 -6.37 13.41
C TYR A 69 7.89 -7.46 13.20
N PRO A 70 6.78 -7.46 13.93
CA PRO A 70 5.69 -8.36 13.61
C PRO A 70 5.06 -7.91 12.28
N LEU A 71 5.32 -8.65 11.24
CA LEU A 71 4.55 -8.65 10.01
C LEU A 71 3.14 -9.15 10.35
N GLY A 72 2.21 -8.24 10.62
CA GLY A 72 0.98 -8.63 11.30
C GLY A 72 -0.31 -8.30 10.55
N VAL A 73 -0.26 -7.77 9.35
CA VAL A 73 -1.47 -7.47 8.59
C VAL A 73 -1.57 -8.41 7.40
N VAL A 74 -2.67 -9.14 7.32
CA VAL A 74 -2.95 -10.05 6.19
C VAL A 74 -2.91 -9.26 4.88
N GLY A 75 -2.05 -9.67 3.96
CA GLY A 75 -1.88 -9.06 2.65
C GLY A 75 -0.81 -7.97 2.55
N ILE A 76 -0.17 -7.59 3.66
CA ILE A 76 0.93 -6.60 3.65
C ILE A 76 2.23 -7.30 4.03
N GLY A 77 3.20 -7.23 3.09
CA GLY A 77 4.47 -7.95 3.26
C GLY A 77 5.34 -7.36 4.37
N MET A 78 5.60 -6.07 4.34
CA MET A 78 6.40 -5.35 5.33
C MET A 78 6.24 -3.84 5.17
N TYR A 79 6.54 -3.10 6.22
CA TYR A 79 6.74 -1.66 6.13
C TYR A 79 8.13 -1.35 5.59
N GLN A 80 8.19 -0.41 4.66
CA GLN A 80 9.43 0.15 4.14
C GLN A 80 9.66 1.51 4.78
N TYR A 81 10.89 1.77 5.18
CA TYR A 81 11.30 3.01 5.81
C TYR A 81 12.41 3.68 5.02
N SER A 82 12.32 4.98 4.85
CA SER A 82 13.39 5.76 4.23
C SER A 82 13.44 7.17 4.83
N LEU A 83 14.64 7.67 5.03
CA LEU A 83 14.85 9.06 5.39
C LEU A 83 14.48 9.98 4.22
N ALA A 84 13.84 11.10 4.52
CA ALA A 84 13.42 12.13 3.57
C ALA A 84 13.83 13.50 4.10
N GLY A 85 15.07 13.92 3.84
CA GLY A 85 15.62 15.16 4.40
C GLY A 85 15.62 15.12 5.93
N ASP A 86 14.94 16.11 6.55
CA ASP A 86 14.75 16.19 8.00
C ASP A 86 13.51 15.44 8.50
N SER A 87 13.01 14.49 7.72
CA SER A 87 11.82 13.70 7.97
C SER A 87 12.04 12.28 7.53
N TYR A 88 10.98 11.47 7.52
CA TYR A 88 11.01 10.10 7.02
C TYR A 88 9.72 9.74 6.30
N ASN A 89 9.80 8.73 5.45
CA ASN A 89 8.66 8.07 4.88
C ASN A 89 8.56 6.64 5.41
N LEU A 90 7.37 6.27 5.83
CA LEU A 90 7.01 4.90 6.15
C LEU A 90 5.97 4.45 5.15
N SER A 91 6.22 3.37 4.41
CA SER A 91 5.32 2.94 3.34
C SER A 91 5.08 1.44 3.37
N PHE A 92 3.98 1.03 2.74
CA PHE A 92 3.65 -0.36 2.48
C PHE A 92 2.90 -0.47 1.16
N GLU A 93 3.06 -1.63 0.51
CA GLU A 93 2.33 -1.96 -0.70
C GLU A 93 1.06 -2.73 -0.35
N LEU A 94 -0.05 -2.34 -0.98
CA LEU A 94 -1.30 -3.07 -0.98
C LEU A 94 -1.47 -3.80 -2.31
N PRO A 95 -1.65 -5.13 -2.29
CA PRO A 95 -2.03 -5.84 -3.49
C PRO A 95 -3.44 -5.40 -3.89
N ARG A 96 -3.61 -4.94 -5.12
CA ARG A 96 -4.94 -4.70 -5.67
C ARG A 96 -5.53 -6.01 -6.19
N PHE A 97 -6.74 -6.28 -5.76
CA PHE A 97 -7.50 -7.44 -6.23
C PHE A 97 -8.18 -7.11 -7.57
N LEU A 98 -7.51 -7.19 -8.59
CA LEU A 98 -7.49 -7.97 -9.78
C LEU A 98 -8.41 -7.75 -10.97
N LEU A 99 -9.41 -6.96 -11.01
CA LEU A 99 -10.11 -6.76 -12.29
C LEU A 99 -10.08 -5.31 -12.75
N ASP A 100 -9.66 -4.39 -11.89
CA ASP A 100 -9.59 -2.99 -12.29
C ASP A 100 -8.36 -2.69 -13.14
N ASP A 101 -7.19 -3.27 -12.79
CA ASP A 101 -5.97 -3.14 -13.60
C ASP A 101 -4.98 -4.25 -13.23
N PRO A 102 -4.76 -5.26 -14.10
CA PRO A 102 -3.76 -6.30 -13.86
C PRO A 102 -2.36 -5.67 -13.86
N GLY A 103 -1.75 -5.55 -12.69
CA GLY A 103 -0.41 -5.01 -12.53
C GLY A 103 -0.35 -3.68 -11.79
N SER A 104 -1.47 -2.99 -11.58
CA SER A 104 -1.49 -1.78 -10.77
C SER A 104 -1.15 -2.07 -9.31
N ARG A 105 -0.36 -1.20 -8.71
CA ARG A 105 0.06 -1.28 -7.31
C ARG A 105 -0.41 -0.05 -6.57
N GLU A 106 -0.84 -0.27 -5.35
CA GLU A 106 -1.14 0.81 -4.43
C GLU A 106 -0.01 0.90 -3.40
N LEU A 107 0.66 2.04 -3.35
CA LEU A 107 1.65 2.37 -2.34
C LEU A 107 1.04 3.36 -1.36
N VAL A 108 0.98 3.00 -0.08
CA VAL A 108 0.49 3.87 0.98
C VAL A 108 1.68 4.39 1.76
N VAL A 109 1.80 5.71 1.88
CA VAL A 109 2.97 6.40 2.44
C VAL A 109 2.54 7.33 3.55
N PHE A 110 3.22 7.22 4.69
CA PHE A 110 3.17 8.16 5.80
C PHE A 110 4.36 9.10 5.73
N ASN A 111 4.12 10.39 5.93
CA ASN A 111 5.16 11.38 6.17
C ASN A 111 4.67 12.38 7.22
N PRO A 112 5.35 12.57 8.35
CA PRO A 112 4.87 13.43 9.45
C PRO A 112 4.78 14.90 9.09
N ARG A 113 5.40 15.34 7.98
CA ARG A 113 5.36 16.72 7.48
C ARG A 113 4.50 16.90 6.24
N ASP A 114 3.79 15.85 5.80
CA ASP A 114 3.07 15.81 4.53
C ASP A 114 3.95 16.06 3.28
N GLU A 115 5.26 15.95 3.43
CA GLU A 115 6.24 16.02 2.35
C GLU A 115 6.39 14.62 1.71
N HIS A 116 5.30 14.12 1.11
CA HIS A 116 5.27 12.80 0.52
C HIS A 116 6.14 12.77 -0.73
N VAL A 117 7.36 12.25 -0.59
CA VAL A 117 8.22 11.93 -1.73
C VAL A 117 7.88 10.51 -2.19
N MET A 118 7.52 10.40 -3.44
CA MET A 118 7.20 9.13 -4.06
C MET A 118 8.45 8.26 -4.19
N ILE A 119 8.49 7.14 -3.48
CA ILE A 119 9.60 6.17 -3.51
C ILE A 119 9.24 4.97 -4.39
N SER A 120 8.25 5.09 -5.23
CA SER A 120 7.85 3.97 -6.06
C SER A 120 8.82 3.77 -7.21
N HIS A 121 9.17 2.53 -7.41
CA HIS A 121 10.19 2.06 -8.35
C HIS A 121 11.56 2.71 -8.13
N SER A 122 12.41 2.01 -7.43
CA SER A 122 13.84 2.36 -7.30
C SER A 122 14.51 2.64 -8.65
N SER A 123 13.99 2.07 -9.76
CA SER A 123 14.40 2.37 -11.12
C SER A 123 13.98 3.77 -11.60
N TRP A 124 12.87 4.30 -11.15
CA TRP A 124 12.40 5.63 -11.57
C TRP A 124 13.17 6.75 -10.87
N ILE A 125 13.52 6.58 -9.61
CA ILE A 125 14.38 7.51 -8.86
C ILE A 125 15.77 7.60 -9.50
N LEU A 126 16.24 6.50 -10.12
CA LEU A 126 17.51 6.46 -10.82
C LEU A 126 17.45 7.04 -12.25
N LEU A 127 16.27 7.11 -12.86
CA LEU A 127 16.09 7.53 -14.24
C LEU A 127 15.59 8.96 -14.39
N PHE A 128 14.91 9.52 -13.37
CA PHE A 128 14.32 10.84 -13.43
C PHE A 128 14.83 11.74 -12.31
N SER A 129 15.20 12.96 -12.67
CA SER A 129 15.50 14.01 -11.70
C SER A 129 14.22 14.46 -10.97
N PRO A 130 14.32 15.06 -9.78
CA PRO A 130 13.15 15.58 -9.06
C PRO A 130 12.21 16.46 -9.88
N PRO A 131 12.67 17.36 -10.78
CA PRO A 131 11.79 18.11 -11.68
C PRO A 131 11.03 17.22 -12.66
N GLU A 132 11.70 16.20 -13.24
CA GLU A 132 11.07 15.27 -14.18
C GLU A 132 10.02 14.40 -13.50
N LEU A 133 10.23 14.03 -12.23
CA LEU A 133 9.22 13.32 -11.44
C LEU A 133 7.98 14.20 -11.21
N LEU A 134 8.15 15.51 -11.04
CA LEU A 134 7.03 16.45 -10.92
C LEU A 134 6.27 16.63 -12.24
N GLU A 135 6.96 16.65 -13.36
CA GLU A 135 6.35 16.74 -14.69
C GLU A 135 5.59 15.47 -15.07
N ASN A 136 5.99 14.31 -14.55
CA ASN A 136 5.38 13.02 -14.81
C ASN A 136 4.31 12.64 -13.79
N GLN A 137 3.75 13.58 -13.04
CA GLN A 137 2.67 13.34 -12.06
C GLN A 137 1.39 12.70 -12.64
N GLY A 138 1.24 12.67 -13.94
CA GLY A 138 0.11 12.02 -14.61
C GLY A 138 0.14 10.48 -14.60
N TRP A 139 1.20 9.88 -14.11
CA TRP A 139 1.40 8.42 -14.14
C TRP A 139 0.94 7.72 -12.86
N TYR A 140 0.48 8.48 -11.88
CA TYR A 140 -0.08 7.95 -10.64
C TYR A 140 -1.19 8.84 -10.11
N ALA A 141 -2.16 8.23 -9.47
CA ALA A 141 -3.18 8.96 -8.72
C ALA A 141 -2.75 9.08 -7.26
N ASN A 142 -2.74 10.31 -6.75
CA ASN A 142 -2.51 10.61 -5.33
C ASN A 142 -3.87 10.78 -4.66
N GLN A 143 -4.16 9.98 -3.65
CA GLN A 143 -5.40 9.97 -2.92
C GLN A 143 -5.15 10.06 -1.41
N ASP A 144 -6.13 10.55 -0.68
CA ASP A 144 -6.14 10.47 0.77
C ASP A 144 -6.30 9.00 1.20
N ALA A 145 -5.42 8.54 2.06
CA ALA A 145 -5.48 7.16 2.58
C ALA A 145 -6.45 7.01 3.76
N GLY A 146 -7.20 8.07 4.12
CA GLY A 146 -8.21 8.04 5.18
C GLY A 146 -7.65 8.25 6.59
N ALA A 147 -6.38 8.67 6.72
CA ALA A 147 -5.74 8.99 8.00
C ALA A 147 -4.76 10.17 7.83
N GLU A 148 -4.56 10.94 8.89
CA GLU A 148 -3.69 12.09 8.91
C GLU A 148 -2.25 11.70 8.56
N HIS A 149 -1.59 12.48 7.70
CA HIS A 149 -0.23 12.25 7.20
C HIS A 149 -0.05 11.00 6.32
N TRP A 150 -1.14 10.34 5.92
CA TRP A 150 -1.11 9.19 5.03
C TRP A 150 -1.64 9.53 3.64
N ARG A 151 -0.91 9.11 2.61
CA ARG A 151 -1.30 9.25 1.20
C ARG A 151 -1.21 7.91 0.49
N SER A 152 -2.14 7.68 -0.41
CA SER A 152 -2.16 6.51 -1.29
C SER A 152 -1.79 6.93 -2.71
N PHE A 153 -0.84 6.23 -3.30
CA PHE A 153 -0.39 6.40 -4.67
C PHE A 153 -0.72 5.15 -5.46
N LEU A 154 -1.42 5.36 -6.56
CA LEU A 154 -1.80 4.31 -7.50
C LEU A 154 -0.89 4.39 -8.71
N PHE A 155 -0.31 3.25 -9.09
CA PHE A 155 0.56 3.12 -10.26
C PHE A 155 -0.05 2.13 -11.23
N ASP A 156 -0.10 2.51 -12.50
CA ASP A 156 -0.52 1.67 -13.63
C ASP A 156 0.66 0.86 -14.18
#